data_c46f345973f289817540df0f312fe194
#
_entry.id   c46f345973f289817540df0f312fe194
#
_cell.length_a   1.000
_cell.length_b   1.000
_cell.length_c   1.000
_cell.angle_alpha   90.00
_cell.angle_beta   90.00
_cell.angle_gamma   90.00
#
_symmetry.space_group_name_H-M   'P 1'
#
loop_
_entity.id
_entity.type
_entity.pdbx_description
1 polymer ?
#
loop_
_entity_poly.entity_id
_entity_poly.type
_entity_poly.pdbx_seq_one_letter_code
_entity_poly.pdbx_strand_id
1 'polypeptide(L)'
;MRGLQSFRWPVKLAMLVIALLAVIAIGSGWWLPWDPAAIDLQQRLLPPGAAHWLGTDHLGRDIFSRLLAATRVSLGAVMACLLLVLLIGLAVGGCAGLLGGRADRGLMRIAELFMTFPTSILSFFMVGVLGTGLTNVILAIALSHWAWYARMVRNLVVSLRQREFILAARLSGASQWRLFSDHLAGAVIPSLLVLASLDIGHMMLHVAGMSFLGLGVSAPTAEWGVMINDARQYIWTQPLQMVWPGLGLFISVMAFNLLGDALRDRLDPHLIAEHSH
;
A
#
# COMPACT_ATOMS: atom_id res chain seq x y z
N MET A 1 -5.47 -15.00 22.15
CA MET A 1 -4.07 -14.67 22.53
C MET A 1 -3.02 -15.74 22.17
N ARG A 2 -3.40 -16.98 21.77
CA ARG A 2 -2.44 -18.04 21.36
C ARG A 2 -1.78 -17.81 19.97
N GLY A 3 -2.33 -16.97 19.10
CA GLY A 3 -1.82 -16.75 17.74
C GLY A 3 -0.48 -16.01 17.60
N LEU A 4 -0.15 -15.12 18.54
CA LEU A 4 1.07 -14.29 18.48
C LEU A 4 2.34 -15.02 18.95
N GLN A 5 2.20 -16.07 19.76
CA GLN A 5 3.35 -16.80 20.31
C GLN A 5 4.09 -17.67 19.29
N SER A 6 3.46 -17.99 18.15
CA SER A 6 4.02 -18.85 17.10
C SER A 6 4.78 -18.09 15.99
N PHE A 7 4.82 -16.77 16.01
CA PHE A 7 5.62 -16.00 15.06
C PHE A 7 7.09 -15.96 15.46
N ARG A 8 7.99 -16.11 14.46
CA ARG A 8 9.43 -15.91 14.65
C ARG A 8 9.71 -14.47 15.10
N TRP A 9 10.78 -14.26 15.85
CA TRP A 9 11.11 -12.94 16.42
C TRP A 9 11.17 -11.78 15.40
N PRO A 10 11.64 -11.97 14.11
CA PRO A 10 11.62 -10.87 13.13
C PRO A 10 10.20 -10.38 12.82
N VAL A 11 9.22 -11.30 12.79
CA VAL A 11 7.82 -10.94 12.53
C VAL A 11 7.20 -10.19 13.70
N LYS A 12 7.57 -10.54 14.94
CA LYS A 12 7.15 -9.79 16.14
C LYS A 12 7.69 -8.36 16.11
N LEU A 13 8.96 -8.20 15.70
CA LEU A 13 9.57 -6.88 15.51
C LEU A 13 8.86 -6.09 14.41
N ALA A 14 8.57 -6.72 13.28
CA ALA A 14 7.81 -6.08 12.19
C ALA A 14 6.42 -5.60 12.65
N MET A 15 5.69 -6.43 13.41
CA MET A 15 4.40 -6.03 13.99
C MET A 15 4.53 -4.86 14.96
N LEU A 16 5.59 -4.83 15.78
CA LEU A 16 5.87 -3.70 16.69
C LEU A 16 6.14 -2.41 15.90
N VAL A 17 6.96 -2.49 14.85
CA VAL A 17 7.26 -1.36 13.97
C VAL A 17 5.99 -0.86 13.29
N ILE A 18 5.15 -1.74 12.74
CA ILE A 18 3.88 -1.36 12.10
C ILE A 18 2.93 -0.73 13.11
N ALA A 19 2.84 -1.27 14.32
CA ALA A 19 2.03 -0.69 15.39
C ALA A 19 2.52 0.71 15.77
N LEU A 20 3.84 0.91 15.87
CA LEU A 20 4.45 2.20 16.13
C LEU A 20 4.16 3.20 15.00
N LEU A 21 4.32 2.78 13.74
CA LEU A 21 3.99 3.61 12.58
C LEU A 21 2.52 4.01 12.56
N ALA A 22 1.61 3.10 12.92
CA ALA A 22 0.17 3.39 13.03
C ALA A 22 -0.11 4.40 14.15
N VAL A 23 0.52 4.25 15.31
CA VAL A 23 0.41 5.22 16.42
C VAL A 23 0.92 6.60 15.99
N ILE A 24 2.07 6.65 15.32
CA ILE A 24 2.61 7.90 14.77
C ILE A 24 1.65 8.50 13.74
N ALA A 25 1.17 7.71 12.78
CA ALA A 25 0.27 8.20 11.73
C ALA A 25 -1.04 8.77 12.30
N ILE A 26 -1.60 8.16 13.34
CA ILE A 26 -2.82 8.62 13.99
C ILE A 26 -2.53 9.84 14.89
N GLY A 27 -1.45 9.77 15.68
CA GLY A 27 -1.14 10.76 16.71
C GLY A 27 -0.44 12.02 16.19
N SER A 28 0.20 11.98 15.02
CA SER A 28 0.98 13.11 14.49
C SER A 28 0.21 14.42 14.28
N GLY A 29 -1.13 14.38 14.36
CA GLY A 29 -1.94 15.62 14.34
C GLY A 29 -1.98 16.39 15.68
N TRP A 30 -1.53 15.80 16.82
CA TRP A 30 -1.77 16.35 18.16
C TRP A 30 -0.50 16.59 18.99
N TRP A 31 0.63 15.95 18.65
CA TRP A 31 1.81 15.95 19.53
C TRP A 31 3.15 16.16 18.81
N LEU A 32 3.15 16.87 17.66
CA LEU A 32 4.39 17.25 17.01
C LEU A 32 5.13 18.32 17.82
N PRO A 33 6.46 18.23 18.00
CA PRO A 33 7.24 19.24 18.68
C PRO A 33 7.16 20.62 18.01
N TRP A 34 7.12 20.63 16.67
CA TRP A 34 7.04 21.84 15.86
C TRP A 34 5.97 21.66 14.76
N ASP A 35 5.42 22.78 14.28
CA ASP A 35 4.56 22.74 13.10
C ASP A 35 5.40 22.31 11.88
N PRO A 36 5.08 21.16 11.23
CA PRO A 36 5.85 20.65 10.11
C PRO A 36 5.79 21.53 8.85
N ALA A 37 4.91 22.53 8.81
CA ALA A 37 4.73 23.45 7.71
C ALA A 37 5.35 24.84 7.99
N ALA A 38 5.72 25.15 9.26
CA ALA A 38 6.25 26.44 9.65
C ALA A 38 7.60 26.72 8.99
N ILE A 39 7.65 27.77 8.17
CA ILE A 39 8.87 28.20 7.46
C ILE A 39 9.59 29.26 8.31
N ASP A 40 10.89 29.01 8.58
CA ASP A 40 11.79 29.97 9.22
C ASP A 40 13.14 30.00 8.47
N LEU A 41 13.27 30.94 7.56
CA LEU A 41 14.48 31.06 6.73
C LEU A 41 15.75 31.44 7.51
N GLN A 42 15.61 31.94 8.75
CA GLN A 42 16.76 32.20 9.62
C GLN A 42 17.34 30.91 10.21
N GLN A 43 16.52 29.88 10.31
CA GLN A 43 16.90 28.56 10.84
C GLN A 43 17.08 27.51 9.75
N ARG A 44 17.34 27.91 8.52
CA ARG A 44 17.53 26.97 7.39
C ARG A 44 18.83 26.17 7.53
N LEU A 45 18.74 24.86 7.19
CA LEU A 45 19.87 23.94 7.13
C LEU A 45 20.66 23.84 8.45
N LEU A 46 20.01 24.02 9.59
CA LEU A 46 20.64 23.80 10.89
C LEU A 46 20.95 22.30 11.08
N PRO A 47 22.12 21.99 11.67
CA PRO A 47 22.46 20.63 12.04
C PRO A 47 21.57 20.12 13.17
N PRO A 48 21.53 18.79 13.42
CA PRO A 48 20.88 18.21 14.59
C PRO A 48 21.32 18.85 15.88
N GLY A 49 20.35 19.22 16.77
CA GLY A 49 20.60 19.90 18.01
C GLY A 49 19.43 19.78 19.00
N ALA A 50 19.55 20.43 20.17
CA ALA A 50 18.54 20.35 21.24
C ALA A 50 17.17 20.91 20.84
N ALA A 51 17.15 21.96 20.01
CA ALA A 51 15.91 22.56 19.50
C ALA A 51 15.30 21.75 18.35
N HIS A 52 16.14 21.25 17.44
CA HIS A 52 15.73 20.48 16.26
C HIS A 52 16.51 19.15 16.24
N TRP A 53 15.92 18.08 16.72
CA TRP A 53 16.60 16.79 16.94
C TRP A 53 17.25 16.20 15.69
N LEU A 54 16.63 16.37 14.53
CA LEU A 54 17.18 15.94 13.23
C LEU A 54 17.65 17.11 12.35
N GLY A 55 17.70 18.33 12.93
CA GLY A 55 18.01 19.55 12.18
C GLY A 55 16.80 20.11 11.44
N THR A 56 17.07 21.11 10.57
CA THR A 56 16.07 21.79 9.77
C THR A 56 16.36 21.65 8.28
N ASP A 57 15.31 21.72 7.47
CA ASP A 57 15.43 21.64 6.02
C ASP A 57 15.82 23.00 5.36
N HIS A 58 15.80 23.06 4.04
CA HIS A 58 16.15 24.24 3.26
C HIS A 58 15.21 25.44 3.44
N LEU A 59 14.02 25.23 4.03
CA LEU A 59 13.07 26.28 4.40
C LEU A 59 13.05 26.55 5.92
N GLY A 60 13.95 25.91 6.69
CA GLY A 60 14.00 26.03 8.14
C GLY A 60 12.95 25.24 8.89
N ARG A 61 12.25 24.30 8.22
CA ARG A 61 11.23 23.44 8.83
C ARG A 61 11.89 22.29 9.59
N ASP A 62 11.33 21.93 10.76
CA ASP A 62 11.86 20.85 11.59
C ASP A 62 11.73 19.48 10.91
N ILE A 63 12.87 18.81 10.65
CA ILE A 63 12.90 17.51 9.93
C ILE A 63 12.21 16.42 10.74
N PHE A 64 12.37 16.39 12.08
CA PHE A 64 11.75 15.37 12.92
C PHE A 64 10.22 15.45 12.88
N SER A 65 9.65 16.65 13.08
CA SER A 65 8.21 16.88 12.99
C SER A 65 7.66 16.56 11.60
N ARG A 66 8.40 16.93 10.55
CA ARG A 66 8.06 16.58 9.15
C ARG A 66 8.07 15.07 8.92
N LEU A 67 9.06 14.36 9.44
CA LEU A 67 9.17 12.91 9.30
C LEU A 67 7.96 12.19 9.93
N LEU A 68 7.55 12.62 11.13
CA LEU A 68 6.37 12.08 11.81
C LEU A 68 5.06 12.41 11.06
N ALA A 69 4.91 13.67 10.60
CA ALA A 69 3.76 14.08 9.80
C ALA A 69 3.69 13.32 8.47
N ALA A 70 4.84 13.13 7.81
CA ALA A 70 4.95 12.38 6.56
C ALA A 70 4.50 10.92 6.70
N THR A 71 4.71 10.29 7.86
CA THR A 71 4.22 8.93 8.14
C THR A 71 2.73 8.82 7.90
N ARG A 72 1.94 9.79 8.39
CA ARG A 72 0.49 9.82 8.20
C ARG A 72 0.11 9.94 6.72
N VAL A 73 0.78 10.84 6.00
CA VAL A 73 0.47 11.10 4.57
C VAL A 73 0.88 9.91 3.71
N SER A 74 2.10 9.39 3.88
CA SER A 74 2.63 8.27 3.09
C SER A 74 1.84 6.98 3.34
N LEU A 75 1.60 6.59 4.60
CA LEU A 75 0.80 5.40 4.90
C LEU A 75 -0.66 5.58 4.48
N GLY A 76 -1.25 6.75 4.71
CA GLY A 76 -2.62 7.05 4.30
C GLY A 76 -2.82 6.93 2.79
N ALA A 77 -1.88 7.44 2.01
CA ALA A 77 -1.90 7.33 0.55
C ALA A 77 -1.83 5.86 0.08
N VAL A 78 -0.92 5.08 0.66
CA VAL A 78 -0.76 3.66 0.33
C VAL A 78 -2.02 2.86 0.68
N MET A 79 -2.58 3.09 1.87
CA MET A 79 -3.82 2.42 2.28
C MET A 79 -5.01 2.79 1.38
N ALA A 80 -5.11 4.06 0.96
CA ALA A 80 -6.14 4.51 0.02
C ALA A 80 -5.96 3.88 -1.37
N CYS A 81 -4.73 3.83 -1.91
CA CYS A 81 -4.42 3.12 -3.15
C CYS A 81 -4.86 1.66 -3.08
N LEU A 82 -4.42 0.97 -2.02
CA LEU A 82 -4.68 -0.45 -1.85
C LEU A 82 -6.17 -0.75 -1.72
N LEU A 83 -6.89 0.07 -0.94
CA LEU A 83 -8.34 -0.04 -0.81
C LEU A 83 -9.04 0.06 -2.16
N LEU A 84 -8.68 1.07 -2.98
CA LEU A 84 -9.27 1.24 -4.31
C LEU A 84 -8.94 0.06 -5.23
N VAL A 85 -7.69 -0.39 -5.24
CA VAL A 85 -7.25 -1.55 -6.04
C VAL A 85 -8.02 -2.80 -5.65
N LEU A 86 -8.19 -3.05 -4.34
CA LEU A 86 -8.93 -4.19 -3.83
C LEU A 86 -10.42 -4.11 -4.20
N LEU A 87 -11.05 -2.94 -4.04
CA LEU A 87 -12.46 -2.75 -4.37
C LEU A 87 -12.72 -2.97 -5.87
N ILE A 88 -11.91 -2.35 -6.73
CA ILE A 88 -12.05 -2.51 -8.19
C ILE A 88 -11.73 -3.94 -8.59
N GLY A 89 -10.63 -4.50 -8.10
CA GLY A 89 -10.20 -5.87 -8.37
C GLY A 89 -11.23 -6.90 -7.96
N LEU A 90 -11.80 -6.75 -6.75
CA LEU A 90 -12.84 -7.64 -6.23
C LEU A 90 -14.14 -7.53 -7.05
N ALA A 91 -14.58 -6.30 -7.38
CA ALA A 91 -15.78 -6.08 -8.15
C ALA A 91 -15.66 -6.66 -9.57
N VAL A 92 -14.59 -6.29 -10.29
CA VAL A 92 -14.40 -6.73 -11.69
C VAL A 92 -14.08 -8.22 -11.76
N GLY A 93 -13.14 -8.69 -10.94
CA GLY A 93 -12.75 -10.12 -10.92
C GLY A 93 -13.85 -11.02 -10.40
N GLY A 94 -14.58 -10.59 -9.37
CA GLY A 94 -15.75 -11.28 -8.85
C GLY A 94 -16.86 -11.41 -9.89
N CYS A 95 -17.24 -10.31 -10.54
CA CYS A 95 -18.21 -10.32 -11.63
C CYS A 95 -17.77 -11.24 -12.79
N ALA A 96 -16.53 -11.12 -13.25
CA ALA A 96 -15.99 -11.95 -14.32
C ALA A 96 -16.06 -13.45 -13.96
N GLY A 97 -15.59 -13.81 -12.76
CA GLY A 97 -15.57 -15.19 -12.28
C GLY A 97 -16.97 -15.79 -12.05
N LEU A 98 -17.92 -14.98 -11.53
CA LEU A 98 -19.29 -15.44 -11.27
C LEU A 98 -20.12 -15.59 -12.54
N LEU A 99 -20.14 -14.58 -13.39
CA LEU A 99 -20.99 -14.55 -14.59
C LEU A 99 -20.45 -15.47 -15.68
N GLY A 100 -19.13 -15.49 -15.89
CA GLY A 100 -18.51 -16.29 -16.94
C GLY A 100 -18.87 -15.83 -18.36
N GLY A 101 -18.63 -16.70 -19.34
CA GLY A 101 -19.08 -16.50 -20.72
C GLY A 101 -18.58 -15.22 -21.38
N ARG A 102 -19.50 -14.40 -21.94
CA ARG A 102 -19.17 -13.16 -22.65
C ARG A 102 -18.73 -12.05 -21.70
N ALA A 103 -19.31 -11.98 -20.49
CA ALA A 103 -18.95 -11.00 -19.47
C ALA A 103 -17.51 -11.21 -18.98
N ASP A 104 -17.14 -12.45 -18.66
CA ASP A 104 -15.77 -12.82 -18.27
C ASP A 104 -14.77 -12.43 -19.37
N ARG A 105 -15.06 -12.81 -20.61
CA ARG A 105 -14.17 -12.48 -21.75
C ARG A 105 -14.00 -10.98 -21.95
N GLY A 106 -15.08 -10.20 -21.85
CA GLY A 106 -15.03 -8.75 -22.04
C GLY A 106 -14.24 -8.05 -20.91
N LEU A 107 -14.55 -8.38 -19.64
CA LEU A 107 -13.88 -7.79 -18.49
C LEU A 107 -12.37 -8.16 -18.44
N MET A 108 -12.06 -9.42 -18.74
CA MET A 108 -10.64 -9.87 -18.76
C MET A 108 -9.88 -9.29 -19.95
N ARG A 109 -10.53 -9.03 -21.09
CA ARG A 109 -9.89 -8.34 -22.21
C ARG A 109 -9.49 -6.92 -21.85
N ILE A 110 -10.36 -6.20 -21.10
CA ILE A 110 -10.03 -4.86 -20.59
C ILE A 110 -8.86 -4.96 -19.60
N ALA A 111 -8.90 -5.90 -18.65
CA ALA A 111 -7.81 -6.10 -17.69
C ALA A 111 -6.48 -6.43 -18.41
N GLU A 112 -6.50 -7.25 -19.45
CA GLU A 112 -5.32 -7.59 -20.26
C GLU A 112 -4.70 -6.36 -20.93
N LEU A 113 -5.53 -5.42 -21.44
CA LEU A 113 -5.03 -4.16 -22.00
C LEU A 113 -4.24 -3.35 -20.97
N PHE A 114 -4.77 -3.23 -19.73
CA PHE A 114 -4.05 -2.54 -18.65
C PHE A 114 -2.74 -3.26 -18.27
N MET A 115 -2.73 -4.59 -18.28
CA MET A 115 -1.54 -5.39 -17.96
C MET A 115 -0.48 -5.43 -19.07
N THR A 116 -0.80 -4.96 -20.28
CA THR A 116 0.16 -4.86 -21.38
C THR A 116 1.22 -3.79 -21.12
N PHE A 117 0.87 -2.76 -20.36
CA PHE A 117 1.77 -1.68 -20.03
C PHE A 117 2.39 -1.89 -18.65
N PRO A 118 3.69 -1.56 -18.46
CA PRO A 118 4.28 -1.48 -17.13
C PRO A 118 3.47 -0.53 -16.25
N THR A 119 3.10 -0.98 -15.03
CA THR A 119 2.24 -0.21 -14.11
C THR A 119 2.76 1.20 -13.87
N SER A 120 4.08 1.37 -13.69
CA SER A 120 4.69 2.68 -13.46
C SER A 120 4.47 3.62 -14.64
N ILE A 121 4.67 3.14 -15.88
CA ILE A 121 4.49 3.97 -17.09
C ILE A 121 3.02 4.39 -17.21
N LEU A 122 2.10 3.46 -17.00
CA LEU A 122 0.67 3.73 -17.05
C LEU A 122 0.25 4.74 -15.97
N SER A 123 0.81 4.60 -14.75
CA SER A 123 0.54 5.55 -13.66
C SER A 123 1.07 6.95 -13.98
N PHE A 124 2.27 7.08 -14.57
CA PHE A 124 2.78 8.39 -15.02
C PHE A 124 1.89 9.02 -16.10
N PHE A 125 1.46 8.23 -17.06
CA PHE A 125 0.50 8.69 -18.08
C PHE A 125 -0.81 9.18 -17.45
N MET A 126 -1.37 8.39 -16.50
CA MET A 126 -2.60 8.77 -15.80
C MET A 126 -2.45 10.07 -15.01
N VAL A 127 -1.33 10.28 -14.30
CA VAL A 127 -1.07 11.56 -13.62
C VAL A 127 -0.92 12.69 -14.64
N GLY A 128 -0.31 12.45 -15.79
CA GLY A 128 -0.24 13.42 -16.88
C GLY A 128 -1.62 13.89 -17.36
N VAL A 129 -2.62 13.00 -17.35
CA VAL A 129 -4.01 13.31 -17.73
C VAL A 129 -4.80 13.92 -16.57
N LEU A 130 -4.65 13.39 -15.35
CA LEU A 130 -5.42 13.82 -14.17
C LEU A 130 -4.85 15.09 -13.52
N GLY A 131 -3.59 15.41 -13.80
CA GLY A 131 -2.84 16.47 -13.12
C GLY A 131 -2.07 15.96 -11.91
N THR A 132 -1.20 16.83 -11.36
CA THR A 132 -0.42 16.54 -10.15
C THR A 132 -1.28 16.58 -8.89
N GLY A 133 -0.81 15.95 -7.81
CA GLY A 133 -1.47 15.94 -6.51
C GLY A 133 -1.66 14.54 -5.94
N LEU A 134 -1.69 14.44 -4.62
CA LEU A 134 -1.75 13.14 -3.93
C LEU A 134 -2.96 12.32 -4.34
N THR A 135 -4.14 12.93 -4.41
CA THR A 135 -5.38 12.25 -4.83
C THR A 135 -5.26 11.70 -6.25
N ASN A 136 -4.68 12.48 -7.16
CA ASN A 136 -4.49 12.04 -8.55
C ASN A 136 -3.46 10.92 -8.66
N VAL A 137 -2.40 10.96 -7.85
CA VAL A 137 -1.42 9.85 -7.74
C VAL A 137 -2.09 8.59 -7.22
N ILE A 138 -2.91 8.69 -6.16
CA ILE A 138 -3.68 7.55 -5.62
C ILE A 138 -4.58 6.95 -6.70
N LEU A 139 -5.34 7.77 -7.41
CA LEU A 139 -6.21 7.32 -8.49
C LEU A 139 -5.43 6.71 -9.65
N ALA A 140 -4.32 7.34 -10.05
CA ALA A 140 -3.48 6.88 -11.15
C ALA A 140 -2.88 5.49 -10.86
N ILE A 141 -2.35 5.29 -9.64
CA ILE A 141 -1.82 4.00 -9.23
C ILE A 141 -2.94 2.96 -9.15
N ALA A 142 -4.07 3.30 -8.55
CA ALA A 142 -5.20 2.38 -8.43
C ALA A 142 -5.74 1.95 -9.79
N LEU A 143 -5.93 2.90 -10.72
CA LEU A 143 -6.39 2.64 -12.09
C LEU A 143 -5.37 1.87 -12.93
N SER A 144 -4.09 1.91 -12.59
CA SER A 144 -3.06 1.15 -13.30
C SER A 144 -2.85 -0.26 -12.74
N HIS A 145 -3.17 -0.50 -11.46
CA HIS A 145 -2.81 -1.73 -10.76
C HIS A 145 -3.98 -2.71 -10.54
N TRP A 146 -5.23 -2.25 -10.64
CA TRP A 146 -6.44 -3.05 -10.36
C TRP A 146 -6.56 -4.33 -11.19
N ALA A 147 -6.06 -4.32 -12.44
CA ALA A 147 -6.26 -5.40 -13.41
C ALA A 147 -5.61 -6.71 -12.94
N TRP A 148 -4.44 -6.62 -12.29
CA TRP A 148 -3.76 -7.78 -11.72
C TRP A 148 -4.60 -8.43 -10.60
N TYR A 149 -5.17 -7.62 -9.71
CA TYR A 149 -6.07 -8.08 -8.65
C TYR A 149 -7.37 -8.67 -9.21
N ALA A 150 -7.96 -8.04 -10.21
CA ALA A 150 -9.15 -8.56 -10.88
C ALA A 150 -8.90 -9.96 -11.49
N ARG A 151 -7.74 -10.17 -12.13
CA ARG A 151 -7.36 -11.48 -12.66
C ARG A 151 -7.18 -12.52 -11.55
N MET A 152 -6.55 -12.17 -10.45
CA MET A 152 -6.37 -13.06 -9.30
C MET A 152 -7.71 -13.46 -8.68
N VAL A 153 -8.59 -12.50 -8.41
CA VAL A 153 -9.94 -12.75 -7.90
C VAL A 153 -10.73 -13.64 -8.84
N ARG A 154 -10.73 -13.32 -10.12
CA ARG A 154 -11.42 -14.12 -11.15
C ARG A 154 -10.94 -15.57 -11.13
N ASN A 155 -9.63 -15.81 -11.08
CA ASN A 155 -9.07 -17.16 -11.06
C ASN A 155 -9.49 -17.94 -9.80
N LEU A 156 -9.47 -17.28 -8.61
CA LEU A 156 -9.94 -17.87 -7.37
C LEU A 156 -11.43 -18.24 -7.46
N VAL A 157 -12.26 -17.31 -7.92
CA VAL A 157 -13.71 -17.55 -8.07
C VAL A 157 -13.99 -18.68 -9.05
N VAL A 158 -13.30 -18.74 -10.20
CA VAL A 158 -13.49 -19.80 -11.19
C VAL A 158 -13.07 -21.16 -10.64
N SER A 159 -11.97 -21.26 -9.90
CA SER A 159 -11.54 -22.53 -9.27
C SER A 159 -12.51 -23.00 -8.20
N LEU A 160 -12.99 -22.09 -7.37
CA LEU A 160 -13.90 -22.41 -6.28
C LEU A 160 -15.30 -22.78 -6.78
N ARG A 161 -15.82 -22.13 -7.83
CA ARG A 161 -17.17 -22.43 -8.36
C ARG A 161 -17.32 -23.81 -8.98
N GLN A 162 -16.23 -24.54 -9.18
CA GLN A 162 -16.25 -25.94 -9.63
C GLN A 162 -16.31 -26.94 -8.46
N ARG A 163 -16.24 -26.49 -7.21
CA ARG A 163 -16.33 -27.36 -6.05
C ARG A 163 -17.75 -27.88 -5.85
N GLU A 164 -17.87 -29.11 -5.38
CA GLU A 164 -19.14 -29.83 -5.22
C GLU A 164 -20.19 -29.07 -4.39
N PHE A 165 -19.76 -28.46 -3.28
CA PHE A 165 -20.66 -27.71 -2.41
C PHE A 165 -21.25 -26.45 -3.09
N ILE A 166 -20.50 -25.80 -4.01
CA ILE A 166 -21.01 -24.67 -4.80
C ILE A 166 -22.00 -25.17 -5.86
N LEU A 167 -21.71 -26.31 -6.49
CA LEU A 167 -22.64 -26.92 -7.45
C LEU A 167 -23.95 -27.31 -6.77
N ALA A 168 -23.89 -27.91 -5.57
CA ALA A 168 -25.06 -28.23 -4.77
C ALA A 168 -25.89 -26.98 -4.38
N ALA A 169 -25.23 -25.90 -3.93
CA ALA A 169 -25.91 -24.65 -3.61
C ALA A 169 -26.58 -24.02 -4.85
N ARG A 170 -25.95 -24.13 -6.02
CA ARG A 170 -26.52 -23.67 -7.29
C ARG A 170 -27.76 -24.49 -7.70
N LEU A 171 -27.71 -25.82 -7.55
CA LEU A 171 -28.86 -26.71 -7.81
C LEU A 171 -30.03 -26.42 -6.86
N SER A 172 -29.74 -25.99 -5.64
CA SER A 172 -30.74 -25.54 -4.65
C SER A 172 -31.29 -24.13 -4.94
N GLY A 173 -30.94 -23.50 -6.06
CA GLY A 173 -31.48 -22.20 -6.49
C GLY A 173 -30.81 -20.96 -5.88
N ALA A 174 -29.59 -21.08 -5.32
CA ALA A 174 -28.87 -19.92 -4.80
C ALA A 174 -28.54 -18.91 -5.92
N SER A 175 -28.83 -17.62 -5.67
CA SER A 175 -28.47 -16.53 -6.59
C SER A 175 -26.95 -16.33 -6.65
N GLN A 176 -26.44 -15.68 -7.71
CA GLN A 176 -25.00 -15.40 -7.87
C GLN A 176 -24.44 -14.59 -6.69
N TRP A 177 -25.21 -13.62 -6.17
CA TRP A 177 -24.82 -12.83 -5.01
C TRP A 177 -24.72 -13.72 -3.74
N ARG A 178 -25.72 -14.57 -3.51
CA ARG A 178 -25.72 -15.49 -2.38
C ARG A 178 -24.59 -16.52 -2.48
N LEU A 179 -24.29 -17.02 -3.68
CA LEU A 179 -23.12 -17.89 -3.92
C LEU A 179 -21.80 -17.19 -3.56
N PHE A 180 -21.68 -15.89 -3.91
CA PHE A 180 -20.49 -15.15 -3.57
C PHE A 180 -20.41 -14.88 -2.06
N SER A 181 -21.44 -14.25 -1.46
CA SER A 181 -21.42 -13.83 -0.05
C SER A 181 -21.25 -15.00 0.92
N ASP A 182 -21.99 -16.07 0.70
CA ASP A 182 -22.11 -17.15 1.69
C ASP A 182 -21.05 -18.24 1.52
N HIS A 183 -20.51 -18.39 0.29
CA HIS A 183 -19.63 -19.52 -0.01
C HIS A 183 -18.24 -19.12 -0.55
N LEU A 184 -18.15 -18.07 -1.38
CA LEU A 184 -16.88 -17.71 -2.03
C LEU A 184 -16.11 -16.64 -1.27
N ALA A 185 -16.80 -15.66 -0.68
CA ALA A 185 -16.16 -14.52 0.00
C ALA A 185 -15.23 -14.98 1.13
N GLY A 186 -15.63 -16.03 1.87
CA GLY A 186 -14.82 -16.59 2.95
C GLY A 186 -13.45 -17.14 2.53
N ALA A 187 -13.27 -17.48 1.26
CA ALA A 187 -11.99 -17.91 0.71
C ALA A 187 -11.29 -16.80 -0.10
N VAL A 188 -12.07 -16.01 -0.84
CA VAL A 188 -11.53 -14.95 -1.71
C VAL A 188 -10.97 -13.78 -0.91
N ILE A 189 -11.70 -13.29 0.11
CA ILE A 189 -11.28 -12.12 0.88
C ILE A 189 -9.98 -12.36 1.66
N PRO A 190 -9.80 -13.45 2.42
CA PRO A 190 -8.53 -13.71 3.09
C PRO A 190 -7.36 -13.81 2.11
N SER A 191 -7.53 -14.50 0.99
CA SER A 191 -6.49 -14.60 -0.05
C SER A 191 -6.10 -13.23 -0.61
N LEU A 192 -7.08 -12.34 -0.83
CA LEU A 192 -6.81 -10.96 -1.26
C LEU A 192 -6.07 -10.15 -0.20
N LEU A 193 -6.43 -10.29 1.08
CA LEU A 193 -5.76 -9.57 2.17
C LEU A 193 -4.31 -10.00 2.30
N VAL A 194 -4.00 -11.28 2.08
CA VAL A 194 -2.60 -11.75 2.03
C VAL A 194 -1.84 -11.10 0.88
N LEU A 195 -2.41 -11.12 -0.33
CA LEU A 195 -1.79 -10.47 -1.48
C LEU A 195 -1.60 -8.98 -1.25
N ALA A 196 -2.60 -8.31 -0.67
CA ALA A 196 -2.54 -6.92 -0.32
C ALA A 196 -1.41 -6.61 0.67
N SER A 197 -1.22 -7.46 1.69
CA SER A 197 -0.17 -7.28 2.68
C SER A 197 1.24 -7.39 2.08
N LEU A 198 1.43 -8.26 1.09
CA LEU A 198 2.68 -8.38 0.33
C LEU A 198 2.93 -7.19 -0.60
N ASP A 199 1.85 -6.54 -1.06
CA ASP A 199 1.94 -5.46 -2.04
C ASP A 199 2.10 -4.06 -1.40
N ILE A 200 1.86 -3.93 -0.07
CA ILE A 200 2.00 -2.64 0.64
C ILE A 200 3.38 -2.03 0.41
N GLY A 201 4.46 -2.81 0.56
CA GLY A 201 5.82 -2.32 0.35
C GLY A 201 6.06 -1.81 -1.07
N HIS A 202 5.52 -2.50 -2.06
CA HIS A 202 5.58 -2.09 -3.47
C HIS A 202 4.81 -0.79 -3.73
N MET A 203 3.60 -0.68 -3.19
CA MET A 203 2.78 0.53 -3.26
C MET A 203 3.45 1.73 -2.58
N MET A 204 4.14 1.52 -1.44
CA MET A 204 4.91 2.57 -0.78
C MET A 204 6.01 3.15 -1.69
N LEU A 205 6.75 2.28 -2.39
CA LEU A 205 7.78 2.71 -3.33
C LEU A 205 7.18 3.44 -4.53
N HIS A 206 6.02 3.03 -5.03
CA HIS A 206 5.30 3.71 -6.12
C HIS A 206 4.85 5.11 -5.70
N VAL A 207 4.18 5.26 -4.56
CA VAL A 207 3.70 6.55 -4.04
C VAL A 207 4.87 7.49 -3.79
N ALA A 208 5.90 7.01 -3.06
CA ALA A 208 7.10 7.81 -2.77
C ALA A 208 7.88 8.18 -4.03
N GLY A 209 7.98 7.26 -5.01
CA GLY A 209 8.63 7.52 -6.30
C GLY A 209 7.91 8.61 -7.11
N MET A 210 6.59 8.59 -7.17
CA MET A 210 5.81 9.63 -7.83
C MET A 210 5.93 10.99 -7.12
N SER A 211 5.89 10.98 -5.80
CA SER A 211 6.10 12.20 -4.99
C SER A 211 7.54 12.74 -5.14
N PHE A 212 8.53 11.84 -5.19
CA PHE A 212 9.93 12.21 -5.49
C PHE A 212 10.10 12.89 -6.86
N LEU A 213 9.29 12.49 -7.84
CA LEU A 213 9.29 13.12 -9.17
C LEU A 213 8.46 14.42 -9.22
N GLY A 214 7.90 14.86 -8.10
CA GLY A 214 7.09 16.08 -8.01
C GLY A 214 5.66 15.93 -8.49
N LEU A 215 5.17 14.71 -8.68
CA LEU A 215 3.81 14.42 -9.14
C LEU A 215 2.81 14.27 -8.00
N GLY A 216 3.30 14.04 -6.76
CA GLY A 216 2.50 13.81 -5.57
C GLY A 216 2.04 15.07 -4.87
N VAL A 217 2.29 15.15 -3.56
CA VAL A 217 1.93 16.34 -2.76
C VAL A 217 2.84 17.52 -3.10
N SER A 218 2.27 18.72 -2.95
CA SER A 218 3.02 19.97 -3.03
C SER A 218 3.32 20.51 -1.63
N ALA A 219 4.36 21.36 -1.52
CA ALA A 219 4.63 22.09 -0.29
C ALA A 219 3.35 22.82 0.18
N PRO A 220 3.10 22.93 1.49
CA PRO A 220 4.01 22.61 2.59
C PRO A 220 3.92 21.16 3.10
N THR A 221 3.03 20.32 2.54
CA THR A 221 2.73 18.97 3.02
C THR A 221 3.98 18.10 3.06
N ALA A 222 4.23 17.46 4.21
CA ALA A 222 5.30 16.50 4.37
C ALA A 222 4.85 15.10 3.90
N GLU A 223 5.66 14.49 3.02
CA GLU A 223 5.55 13.11 2.54
C GLU A 223 6.96 12.60 2.28
N TRP A 224 7.24 11.33 2.53
CA TRP A 224 8.63 10.83 2.49
C TRP A 224 9.30 11.00 1.13
N GLY A 225 8.61 10.76 0.01
CA GLY A 225 9.15 10.97 -1.33
C GLY A 225 9.44 12.44 -1.63
N VAL A 226 8.57 13.36 -1.21
CA VAL A 226 8.78 14.81 -1.31
C VAL A 226 9.98 15.24 -0.46
N MET A 227 10.09 14.75 0.77
CA MET A 227 11.24 15.07 1.64
C MET A 227 12.57 14.62 1.03
N ILE A 228 12.59 13.43 0.40
CA ILE A 228 13.77 12.94 -0.34
C ILE A 228 14.08 13.85 -1.54
N ASN A 229 13.05 14.28 -2.29
CA ASN A 229 13.23 15.20 -3.41
C ASN A 229 13.76 16.56 -2.97
N ASP A 230 13.19 17.15 -1.91
CA ASP A 230 13.63 18.42 -1.33
C ASP A 230 15.12 18.36 -0.90
N ALA A 231 15.52 17.24 -0.28
CA ALA A 231 16.88 17.02 0.20
C ALA A 231 17.91 16.76 -0.93
N ARG A 232 17.46 16.39 -2.14
CA ARG A 232 18.32 16.00 -3.28
C ARG A 232 19.40 17.04 -3.60
N GLN A 233 19.06 18.32 -3.52
CA GLN A 233 19.97 19.42 -3.84
C GLN A 233 21.07 19.60 -2.79
N TYR A 234 20.87 19.06 -1.58
CA TYR A 234 21.75 19.21 -0.42
C TYR A 234 22.50 17.92 -0.07
N ILE A 235 22.50 16.93 -0.96
CA ILE A 235 23.09 15.61 -0.70
C ILE A 235 24.57 15.68 -0.34
N TRP A 236 25.32 16.64 -0.90
CA TRP A 236 26.74 16.82 -0.65
C TRP A 236 27.07 17.65 0.60
N THR A 237 26.13 18.44 1.07
CA THR A 237 26.33 19.32 2.24
C THR A 237 25.58 18.85 3.48
N GLN A 238 24.38 18.25 3.30
CA GLN A 238 23.47 17.82 4.35
C GLN A 238 22.85 16.45 4.02
N PRO A 239 23.66 15.37 3.85
CA PRO A 239 23.16 14.06 3.41
C PRO A 239 22.10 13.45 4.34
N LEU A 240 22.15 13.77 5.63
CA LEU A 240 21.20 13.25 6.62
C LEU A 240 19.75 13.66 6.33
N GLN A 241 19.52 14.79 5.65
CA GLN A 241 18.16 15.20 5.27
C GLN A 241 17.48 14.22 4.34
N MET A 242 18.24 13.52 3.46
CA MET A 242 17.74 12.48 2.58
C MET A 242 17.67 11.12 3.30
N VAL A 243 18.63 10.85 4.18
CA VAL A 243 18.75 9.57 4.89
C VAL A 243 17.53 9.33 5.81
N TRP A 244 17.07 10.34 6.54
CA TRP A 244 15.96 10.17 7.48
C TRP A 244 14.65 9.72 6.83
N PRO A 245 14.10 10.39 5.80
CA PRO A 245 12.91 9.91 5.12
C PRO A 245 13.15 8.60 4.36
N GLY A 246 14.35 8.38 3.82
CA GLY A 246 14.75 7.12 3.21
C GLY A 246 14.73 5.95 4.18
N LEU A 247 15.21 6.14 5.42
CA LEU A 247 15.13 5.14 6.50
C LEU A 247 13.67 4.89 6.91
N GLY A 248 12.86 5.93 7.03
CA GLY A 248 11.42 5.79 7.33
C GLY A 248 10.73 4.90 6.30
N LEU A 249 10.97 5.16 5.02
CA LEU A 249 10.44 4.36 3.91
C LEU A 249 10.99 2.92 3.97
N PHE A 250 12.29 2.73 4.10
CA PHE A 250 12.95 1.42 4.14
C PHE A 250 12.44 0.53 5.28
N ILE A 251 12.38 1.07 6.52
CA ILE A 251 11.91 0.34 7.69
C ILE A 251 10.45 -0.05 7.51
N SER A 252 9.62 0.85 6.98
CA SER A 252 8.21 0.58 6.73
C SER A 252 8.02 -0.53 5.69
N VAL A 253 8.71 -0.45 4.55
CA VAL A 253 8.67 -1.47 3.48
C VAL A 253 9.11 -2.83 4.03
N MET A 254 10.22 -2.89 4.75
CA MET A 254 10.69 -4.13 5.37
C MET A 254 9.68 -4.73 6.35
N ALA A 255 9.10 -3.89 7.22
CA ALA A 255 8.15 -4.37 8.22
C ALA A 255 6.88 -4.95 7.56
N PHE A 256 6.33 -4.27 6.56
CA PHE A 256 5.15 -4.77 5.84
C PHE A 256 5.46 -6.02 5.01
N ASN A 257 6.61 -6.12 4.36
CA ASN A 257 7.02 -7.32 3.62
C ASN A 257 7.17 -8.53 4.54
N LEU A 258 7.88 -8.37 5.68
CA LEU A 258 8.03 -9.45 6.67
C LEU A 258 6.68 -9.93 7.24
N LEU A 259 5.75 -9.00 7.47
CA LEU A 259 4.40 -9.36 7.91
C LEU A 259 3.63 -10.08 6.80
N GLY A 260 3.71 -9.58 5.56
CA GLY A 260 3.05 -10.17 4.40
C GLY A 260 3.52 -11.61 4.13
N ASP A 261 4.83 -11.85 4.15
CA ASP A 261 5.41 -13.18 4.02
C ASP A 261 4.92 -14.13 5.12
N ALA A 262 4.91 -13.67 6.36
CA ALA A 262 4.44 -14.47 7.49
C ALA A 262 2.93 -14.78 7.44
N LEU A 263 2.13 -13.88 6.89
CA LEU A 263 0.70 -14.13 6.65
C LEU A 263 0.50 -15.14 5.51
N ARG A 264 1.27 -15.02 4.44
CA ARG A 264 1.27 -15.97 3.32
C ARG A 264 1.61 -17.37 3.79
N ASP A 265 2.71 -17.54 4.53
CA ASP A 265 3.17 -18.84 5.03
C ASP A 265 2.12 -19.52 5.93
N ARG A 266 1.33 -18.74 6.67
CA ARG A 266 0.26 -19.27 7.54
C ARG A 266 -1.00 -19.68 6.80
N LEU A 267 -1.28 -19.06 5.68
CA LEU A 267 -2.50 -19.27 4.91
C LEU A 267 -2.28 -20.18 3.69
N ASP A 268 -1.03 -20.61 3.47
CA ASP A 268 -0.71 -21.61 2.44
C ASP A 268 -1.09 -23.02 2.93
N PRO A 269 -2.10 -23.68 2.32
CA PRO A 269 -2.57 -25.01 2.73
C PRO A 269 -1.50 -26.10 2.55
N HIS A 270 -0.54 -25.91 1.63
CA HIS A 270 0.50 -26.91 1.32
C HIS A 270 1.52 -27.01 2.46
N LEU A 271 1.87 -25.89 3.11
CA LEU A 271 2.78 -25.89 4.25
C LEU A 271 2.13 -26.42 5.54
N ILE A 272 0.79 -26.32 5.65
CA ILE A 272 0.05 -26.86 6.80
C ILE A 272 0.03 -28.40 6.78
N ALA A 273 -0.04 -29.00 5.59
CA ALA A 273 -0.07 -30.45 5.40
C ALA A 273 1.28 -31.13 5.74
N GLU A 274 2.41 -30.47 5.48
CA GLU A 274 3.75 -31.02 5.80
C GLU A 274 4.08 -31.05 7.30
N HIS A 275 3.46 -30.21 8.11
CA HIS A 275 3.68 -30.14 9.57
C HIS A 275 2.74 -31.02 10.37
N SER A 276 1.85 -31.77 9.72
CA SER A 276 0.89 -32.69 10.35
C SER A 276 1.31 -34.17 10.27
N HIS A 277 2.49 -34.46 9.76
CA HIS A 277 3.19 -35.76 9.77
C HIS A 277 4.47 -35.62 10.61
#